data_69f5a4e16e3ee686a22eb852609622ff
#
_entry.id   69f5a4e16e3ee686a22eb852609622ff
#
_cell.length_a   1.000
_cell.length_b   1.000
_cell.length_c   1.000
_cell.angle_alpha   90.00
_cell.angle_beta   90.00
_cell.angle_gamma   90.00
#
_symmetry.space_group_name_H-M   'P 1'
#
loop_
_entity.id
_entity.type
_entity.pdbx_description
1 polymer ?
#
loop_
_entity_poly.entity_id
_entity_poly.type
_entity_poly.pdbx_seq_one_letter_code
_entity_poly.pdbx_strand_id
1 'polypeptide(L)'
;VVHFNYFNISYEKVSNVDETSVINKNFLILYEMNNSIYAIIDKNSGAKSLLRKLFSFNGRGEVVQVNHNITSNMIVWLISMVYYSDASFTFNDKRLEIDSIIGFKGNTEDSLNKVSATGDGIMNILSTLSFLLESSSLKQVKIRLEYDVHQNLELKIDTNNTIEISIDKYLGSYSNDEDLPNYSPTDGHLIFLQYLLVYCELLPIIRQWFEESTD
;
A
#
# COMPACT_ATOMS: atom_id res chain seq x y z
N VAL A 1 16.94 -11.83 2.48
CA VAL A 1 16.98 -11.13 3.79
C VAL A 1 17.21 -9.65 3.49
N VAL A 2 16.32 -8.79 3.98
CA VAL A 2 16.44 -7.33 3.82
C VAL A 2 16.99 -6.76 5.12
N HIS A 3 18.08 -6.01 5.03
CA HIS A 3 18.59 -5.25 6.16
C HIS A 3 17.80 -3.95 6.27
N PHE A 4 17.26 -3.65 7.45
CA PHE A 4 16.49 -2.43 7.65
C PHE A 4 16.71 -1.82 9.05
N ASN A 5 16.45 -0.51 9.12
CA ASN A 5 16.32 0.24 10.37
C ASN A 5 15.01 1.03 10.35
N TYR A 6 14.43 1.27 11.52
CA TYR A 6 13.24 2.09 11.63
C TYR A 6 13.43 3.21 12.65
N PHE A 7 12.71 4.29 12.44
CA PHE A 7 12.79 5.50 13.27
C PHE A 7 11.38 6.02 13.54
N ASN A 8 11.08 6.27 14.79
CA ASN A 8 9.89 7.03 15.18
C ASN A 8 10.26 8.52 15.19
N ILE A 9 9.53 9.31 14.42
CA ILE A 9 9.78 10.74 14.23
C ILE A 9 8.66 11.52 14.91
N SER A 10 9.02 12.39 15.85
CA SER A 10 8.08 13.32 16.47
C SER A 10 8.55 14.74 16.21
N TYR A 11 7.66 15.61 15.73
CA TYR A 11 7.97 17.01 15.52
C TYR A 11 6.74 17.88 15.81
N GLU A 12 7.02 19.08 16.28
CA GLU A 12 6.02 20.09 16.55
C GLU A 12 5.77 20.94 15.29
N LYS A 13 4.51 21.13 14.96
CA LYS A 13 4.07 22.08 13.93
C LYS A 13 3.30 23.21 14.60
N VAL A 14 3.87 24.40 14.55
CA VAL A 14 3.23 25.62 15.06
C VAL A 14 2.39 26.25 13.96
N SER A 15 1.14 26.57 14.25
CA SER A 15 0.29 27.36 13.36
C SER A 15 0.68 28.83 13.45
N ASN A 16 0.88 29.47 12.29
CA ASN A 16 1.19 30.90 12.23
C ASN A 16 -0.05 31.80 12.46
N VAL A 17 -1.24 31.22 12.56
CA VAL A 17 -2.50 31.97 12.63
C VAL A 17 -3.00 32.10 14.09
N ASP A 18 -2.89 31.03 14.86
CA ASP A 18 -3.50 30.91 16.17
C ASP A 18 -2.52 30.48 17.28
N GLU A 19 -1.22 30.47 16.97
CA GLU A 19 -0.13 30.05 17.87
C GLU A 19 -0.33 28.65 18.49
N THR A 20 -1.26 27.86 17.95
CA THR A 20 -1.47 26.49 18.40
C THR A 20 -0.37 25.59 17.89
N SER A 21 0.08 24.67 18.72
CA SER A 21 1.06 23.66 18.33
C SER A 21 0.44 22.27 18.27
N VAL A 22 0.81 21.50 17.27
CA VAL A 22 0.40 20.09 17.12
C VAL A 22 1.63 19.22 17.01
N ILE A 23 1.71 18.21 17.86
CA ILE A 23 2.77 17.21 17.77
C ILE A 23 2.34 16.19 16.72
N ASN A 24 3.13 16.10 15.65
CA ASN A 24 2.98 15.08 14.63
C ASN A 24 3.92 13.92 14.94
N LYS A 25 3.42 12.70 14.80
CA LYS A 25 4.19 11.47 14.93
C LYS A 25 4.17 10.75 13.59
N ASN A 26 5.32 10.34 13.12
CA ASN A 26 5.50 9.60 11.89
C ASN A 26 6.55 8.51 12.12
N PHE A 27 6.60 7.52 11.25
CA PHE A 27 7.71 6.58 11.20
C PHE A 27 8.47 6.67 9.87
N LEU A 28 9.69 6.19 9.88
CA LEU A 28 10.55 6.04 8.71
C LEU A 28 11.23 4.68 8.79
N ILE A 29 11.12 3.90 7.73
CA ILE A 29 11.88 2.67 7.55
C ILE A 29 12.93 2.92 6.49
N LEU A 30 14.20 2.67 6.79
CA LEU A 30 15.28 2.63 5.82
C LEU A 30 15.67 1.18 5.58
N TYR A 31 15.74 0.76 4.33
CA TYR A 31 16.13 -0.60 3.99
C TYR A 31 17.04 -0.63 2.77
N GLU A 32 17.87 -1.66 2.71
CA GLU A 32 18.78 -1.90 1.59
C GLU A 32 18.22 -3.01 0.69
N MET A 33 18.16 -2.75 -0.60
CA MET A 33 17.79 -3.70 -1.63
C MET A 33 18.56 -3.39 -2.91
N ASN A 34 19.19 -4.40 -3.53
CA ASN A 34 19.93 -4.27 -4.77
C ASN A 34 21.03 -3.16 -4.73
N ASN A 35 21.78 -3.10 -3.63
CA ASN A 35 22.83 -2.08 -3.38
C ASN A 35 22.32 -0.63 -3.40
N SER A 36 21.05 -0.43 -3.14
CA SER A 36 20.43 0.90 -3.04
C SER A 36 19.68 1.02 -1.73
N ILE A 37 19.67 2.23 -1.16
CA ILE A 37 18.94 2.51 0.07
C ILE A 37 17.58 3.09 -0.29
N TYR A 38 16.54 2.51 0.27
CA TYR A 38 15.16 2.92 0.12
C TYR A 38 14.60 3.43 1.44
N ALA A 39 13.59 4.27 1.34
CA ALA A 39 12.87 4.83 2.49
C ALA A 39 11.38 4.64 2.32
N ILE A 40 10.72 4.08 3.34
CA ILE A 40 9.27 4.09 3.50
C ILE A 40 8.93 5.08 4.61
N ILE A 41 8.04 6.01 4.34
CA ILE A 41 7.60 7.00 5.32
C ILE A 41 6.07 7.08 5.33
N ASP A 42 5.47 7.09 6.51
CA ASP A 42 4.02 7.15 6.71
C ASP A 42 3.42 8.56 6.51
N LYS A 43 3.98 9.30 5.56
CA LYS A 43 3.58 10.68 5.31
C LYS A 43 3.45 10.96 3.81
N ASN A 44 2.23 11.22 3.35
CA ASN A 44 1.97 11.52 1.94
C ASN A 44 2.36 12.95 1.57
N SER A 45 1.80 13.95 2.24
CA SER A 45 2.10 15.35 1.97
C SER A 45 3.29 15.83 2.78
N GLY A 46 4.25 16.47 2.11
CA GLY A 46 5.44 17.02 2.75
C GLY A 46 6.48 15.99 3.17
N ALA A 47 6.40 14.73 2.72
CA ALA A 47 7.40 13.69 2.98
C ALA A 47 8.81 14.14 2.56
N LYS A 48 8.98 14.66 1.35
CA LYS A 48 10.27 15.20 0.87
C LYS A 48 10.80 16.32 1.76
N SER A 49 9.92 17.20 2.25
CA SER A 49 10.33 18.29 3.14
C SER A 49 10.79 17.77 4.50
N LEU A 50 10.12 16.75 5.03
CA LEU A 50 10.53 16.11 6.28
C LEU A 50 11.88 15.39 6.12
N LEU A 51 12.03 14.57 5.07
CA LEU A 51 13.28 13.87 4.77
C LEU A 51 14.44 14.85 4.57
N ARG A 52 14.20 15.98 3.87
CA ARG A 52 15.20 17.04 3.70
C ARG A 52 15.68 17.60 5.03
N LYS A 53 14.78 17.82 5.97
CA LYS A 53 15.12 18.29 7.31
C LYS A 53 15.90 17.25 8.12
N LEU A 54 15.51 15.98 8.01
CA LEU A 54 16.16 14.88 8.74
C LEU A 54 17.57 14.59 8.25
N PHE A 55 17.77 14.59 6.94
CA PHE A 55 19.06 14.20 6.35
C PHE A 55 19.87 15.39 5.83
N SER A 56 19.40 16.61 6.05
CA SER A 56 20.11 17.84 5.68
C SER A 56 20.55 17.90 4.21
N PHE A 57 19.77 17.32 3.29
CA PHE A 57 20.09 17.34 1.86
C PHE A 57 19.48 18.56 1.12
N ASN A 58 20.10 18.98 0.02
CA ASN A 58 19.70 20.18 -0.73
C ASN A 58 18.49 19.94 -1.65
N GLY A 59 18.05 18.72 -1.82
CA GLY A 59 16.80 18.37 -2.49
C GLY A 59 16.86 18.32 -4.01
N ARG A 60 18.04 18.20 -4.60
CA ARG A 60 18.22 18.11 -6.05
C ARG A 60 18.66 16.70 -6.47
N GLY A 61 17.73 15.74 -6.41
CA GLY A 61 18.02 14.39 -6.89
C GLY A 61 18.61 13.43 -5.87
N GLU A 62 18.94 13.89 -4.65
CA GLU A 62 19.48 13.02 -3.59
C GLU A 62 18.43 12.04 -3.06
N VAL A 63 17.13 12.44 -3.07
CA VAL A 63 16.00 11.58 -2.73
C VAL A 63 14.97 11.65 -3.86
N VAL A 64 14.73 10.51 -4.47
CA VAL A 64 13.79 10.35 -5.58
C VAL A 64 12.61 9.48 -5.12
N GLN A 65 11.40 9.88 -5.46
CA GLN A 65 10.23 9.04 -5.21
C GLN A 65 10.27 7.83 -6.13
N VAL A 66 10.17 6.64 -5.56
CA VAL A 66 10.03 5.40 -6.34
C VAL A 66 8.65 5.41 -7.01
N ASN A 67 8.63 5.13 -8.30
CA ASN A 67 7.39 4.92 -9.03
C ASN A 67 7.12 3.41 -9.13
N HIS A 68 6.03 2.97 -8.52
CA HIS A 68 5.59 1.58 -8.57
C HIS A 68 4.81 1.26 -9.86
N ASN A 69 4.67 2.24 -10.78
CA ASN A 69 3.99 2.12 -12.06
C ASN A 69 2.55 1.58 -11.94
N ILE A 70 1.86 1.96 -10.87
CA ILE A 70 0.46 1.60 -10.67
C ILE A 70 -0.39 2.42 -11.64
N THR A 71 -1.00 1.76 -12.61
CA THR A 71 -1.82 2.37 -13.64
C THR A 71 -3.29 2.02 -13.47
N SER A 72 -4.18 2.80 -14.11
CA SER A 72 -5.61 2.46 -14.17
C SER A 72 -5.83 1.07 -14.79
N ASN A 73 -5.06 0.71 -15.80
CA ASN A 73 -5.17 -0.62 -16.44
C ASN A 73 -4.82 -1.75 -15.46
N MET A 74 -3.79 -1.57 -14.65
CA MET A 74 -3.46 -2.54 -13.61
C MET A 74 -4.58 -2.67 -12.57
N ILE A 75 -5.22 -1.56 -12.19
CA ILE A 75 -6.36 -1.59 -11.26
C ILE A 75 -7.55 -2.32 -11.89
N VAL A 76 -7.88 -2.04 -13.15
CA VAL A 76 -8.94 -2.74 -13.89
C VAL A 76 -8.63 -4.23 -13.98
N TRP A 77 -7.39 -4.58 -14.30
CA TRP A 77 -6.94 -5.96 -14.37
C TRP A 77 -7.10 -6.69 -13.02
N LEU A 78 -6.65 -6.09 -11.90
CA LEU A 78 -6.83 -6.67 -10.56
C LEU A 78 -8.30 -6.98 -10.26
N ILE A 79 -9.21 -6.08 -10.61
CA ILE A 79 -10.64 -6.27 -10.42
C ILE A 79 -11.15 -7.40 -11.32
N SER A 80 -10.70 -7.46 -12.58
CA SER A 80 -11.12 -8.50 -13.53
C SER A 80 -10.68 -9.89 -13.10
N MET A 81 -9.46 -10.03 -12.55
CA MET A 81 -8.95 -11.32 -12.04
C MET A 81 -9.87 -11.88 -10.94
N VAL A 82 -10.28 -11.04 -9.99
CA VAL A 82 -11.22 -11.44 -8.94
C VAL A 82 -12.60 -11.78 -9.52
N TYR A 83 -13.08 -11.00 -10.48
CA TYR A 83 -14.37 -11.23 -11.12
C TYR A 83 -14.43 -12.57 -11.88
N TYR A 84 -13.38 -12.94 -12.58
CA TYR A 84 -13.31 -14.20 -13.35
C TYR A 84 -12.82 -15.40 -12.50
N SER A 85 -12.62 -15.22 -11.21
CA SER A 85 -12.13 -16.27 -10.30
C SER A 85 -10.75 -16.84 -10.68
N ASP A 86 -9.92 -16.04 -11.32
CA ASP A 86 -8.54 -16.37 -11.70
C ASP A 86 -7.51 -15.51 -10.92
N ALA A 87 -7.83 -15.27 -9.66
CA ALA A 87 -7.12 -14.32 -8.81
C ALA A 87 -5.96 -14.97 -8.03
N SER A 88 -5.28 -15.95 -8.60
CA SER A 88 -4.14 -16.58 -7.95
C SER A 88 -2.91 -16.70 -8.86
N PHE A 89 -1.74 -16.47 -8.27
CA PHE A 89 -0.44 -16.50 -8.93
C PHE A 89 0.59 -17.21 -8.05
N THR A 90 1.44 -18.03 -8.65
CA THR A 90 2.52 -18.70 -7.93
C THR A 90 3.87 -18.15 -8.38
N PHE A 91 4.64 -17.65 -7.44
CA PHE A 91 5.97 -17.10 -7.67
C PHE A 91 6.97 -17.71 -6.66
N ASN A 92 8.01 -18.36 -7.16
CA ASN A 92 9.04 -19.03 -6.33
C ASN A 92 8.43 -19.95 -5.25
N ASP A 93 7.50 -20.83 -5.65
CA ASP A 93 6.75 -21.76 -4.79
C ASP A 93 5.84 -21.11 -3.73
N LYS A 94 5.71 -19.78 -3.73
CA LYS A 94 4.76 -19.06 -2.89
C LYS A 94 3.53 -18.67 -3.69
N ARG A 95 2.35 -18.92 -3.11
CA ARG A 95 1.08 -18.55 -3.73
C ARG A 95 0.63 -17.19 -3.24
N LEU A 96 0.35 -16.30 -4.18
CA LEU A 96 -0.38 -15.07 -3.98
C LEU A 96 -1.81 -15.28 -4.47
N GLU A 97 -2.80 -14.96 -3.65
CA GLU A 97 -4.21 -15.04 -4.00
C GLU A 97 -4.91 -13.73 -3.59
N ILE A 98 -5.67 -13.13 -4.51
CA ILE A 98 -6.51 -12.00 -4.20
C ILE A 98 -7.89 -12.53 -3.83
N ASP A 99 -8.20 -12.52 -2.53
CA ASP A 99 -9.45 -13.05 -1.99
C ASP A 99 -10.66 -12.21 -2.44
N SER A 100 -10.54 -10.89 -2.32
CA SER A 100 -11.67 -10.02 -2.64
C SER A 100 -11.27 -8.58 -2.94
N ILE A 101 -12.12 -7.90 -3.71
CA ILE A 101 -12.12 -6.45 -3.85
C ILE A 101 -13.07 -5.89 -2.79
N ILE A 102 -12.54 -5.09 -1.88
CA ILE A 102 -13.28 -4.47 -0.77
C ILE A 102 -13.49 -2.97 -0.94
N GLY A 103 -12.99 -2.40 -2.02
CA GLY A 103 -13.23 -1.00 -2.36
C GLY A 103 -12.57 -0.57 -3.67
N PHE A 104 -13.14 0.44 -4.30
CA PHE A 104 -12.52 1.12 -5.42
C PHE A 104 -12.96 2.57 -5.52
N LYS A 105 -12.22 3.35 -6.30
CA LYS A 105 -12.53 4.74 -6.61
C LYS A 105 -12.10 5.06 -8.03
N GLY A 106 -12.94 5.77 -8.75
CA GLY A 106 -12.67 6.18 -10.13
C GLY A 106 -13.45 7.43 -10.51
N ASN A 107 -13.32 7.83 -11.76
CA ASN A 107 -14.11 8.90 -12.37
C ASN A 107 -14.99 8.31 -13.47
N THR A 108 -16.15 8.92 -13.71
CA THR A 108 -16.98 8.67 -14.89
C THR A 108 -16.24 9.13 -16.16
N GLU A 109 -16.68 8.67 -17.33
CA GLU A 109 -16.06 9.03 -18.63
C GLU A 109 -15.98 10.54 -18.85
N ASP A 110 -16.99 11.28 -18.45
CA ASP A 110 -17.03 12.74 -18.54
C ASP A 110 -16.10 13.43 -17.54
N SER A 111 -15.44 12.68 -16.64
CA SER A 111 -14.57 13.17 -15.55
C SER A 111 -15.25 14.11 -14.55
N LEU A 112 -16.56 14.30 -14.68
CA LEU A 112 -17.33 15.25 -13.84
C LEU A 112 -17.72 14.62 -12.50
N ASN A 113 -17.95 13.31 -12.49
CA ASN A 113 -18.37 12.61 -11.29
C ASN A 113 -17.27 11.67 -10.76
N LYS A 114 -17.14 11.63 -9.43
CA LYS A 114 -16.32 10.65 -8.72
C LYS A 114 -17.23 9.58 -8.17
N VAL A 115 -16.87 8.33 -8.41
CA VAL A 115 -17.59 7.19 -7.84
C VAL A 115 -16.63 6.45 -6.92
N SER A 116 -17.14 6.08 -5.75
CA SER A 116 -16.42 5.22 -4.80
C SER A 116 -17.40 4.24 -4.19
N ALA A 117 -16.95 3.03 -3.98
CA ALA A 117 -17.69 2.01 -3.28
C ALA A 117 -16.75 1.28 -2.33
N THR A 118 -17.26 0.87 -1.18
CA THR A 118 -16.51 0.13 -0.15
C THR A 118 -17.44 -0.85 0.55
N GLY A 119 -16.92 -2.01 0.91
CA GLY A 119 -17.61 -3.05 1.67
C GLY A 119 -17.35 -4.45 1.14
N ASP A 120 -17.59 -5.44 1.98
CA ASP A 120 -17.52 -6.84 1.57
C ASP A 120 -18.68 -7.14 0.57
N GLY A 121 -18.37 -7.91 -0.46
CA GLY A 121 -19.34 -8.27 -1.50
C GLY A 121 -19.68 -7.17 -2.51
N ILE A 122 -18.90 -6.10 -2.56
CA ILE A 122 -19.07 -4.96 -3.47
C ILE A 122 -19.15 -5.38 -4.95
N MET A 123 -18.48 -6.45 -5.33
CA MET A 123 -18.48 -6.99 -6.70
C MET A 123 -19.82 -7.64 -7.10
N ASN A 124 -20.67 -7.94 -6.13
CA ASN A 124 -22.00 -8.52 -6.38
C ASN A 124 -23.07 -7.46 -6.69
N ILE A 125 -22.70 -6.17 -6.65
CA ILE A 125 -23.63 -5.09 -6.91
C ILE A 125 -23.61 -4.77 -8.41
N LEU A 126 -24.77 -4.90 -9.08
CA LEU A 126 -24.89 -4.64 -10.51
C LEU A 126 -24.43 -3.22 -10.91
N SER A 127 -24.71 -2.22 -10.07
CA SER A 127 -24.25 -0.85 -10.29
C SER A 127 -22.74 -0.73 -10.27
N THR A 128 -22.03 -1.54 -9.49
CA THR A 128 -20.58 -1.62 -9.47
C THR A 128 -20.04 -2.11 -10.82
N LEU A 129 -20.62 -3.18 -11.36
CA LEU A 129 -20.24 -3.72 -12.65
C LEU A 129 -20.52 -2.73 -13.78
N SER A 130 -21.68 -2.07 -13.79
CA SER A 130 -22.01 -1.02 -14.75
C SER A 130 -21.00 0.12 -14.69
N PHE A 131 -20.65 0.57 -13.48
CA PHE A 131 -19.64 1.62 -13.32
C PHE A 131 -18.27 1.19 -13.80
N LEU A 132 -17.83 -0.04 -13.53
CA LEU A 132 -16.53 -0.54 -14.02
C LEU A 132 -16.47 -0.60 -15.55
N LEU A 133 -17.57 -0.92 -16.22
CA LEU A 133 -17.68 -0.93 -17.67
C LEU A 133 -17.66 0.48 -18.26
N GLU A 134 -18.21 1.45 -17.58
CA GLU A 134 -18.33 2.84 -18.02
C GLU A 134 -17.16 3.73 -17.55
N SER A 135 -16.34 3.26 -16.61
CA SER A 135 -15.26 4.08 -16.05
C SER A 135 -14.04 4.10 -16.97
N SER A 136 -13.68 5.27 -17.45
CA SER A 136 -12.45 5.49 -18.21
C SER A 136 -11.18 5.51 -17.35
N SER A 137 -11.29 5.71 -16.07
CA SER A 137 -10.12 5.79 -15.17
C SER A 137 -10.42 5.40 -13.72
N LEU A 138 -10.05 4.20 -13.37
CA LEU A 138 -9.95 3.80 -11.98
C LEU A 138 -8.65 4.36 -11.38
N LYS A 139 -8.76 4.99 -10.22
CA LYS A 139 -7.63 5.65 -9.53
C LYS A 139 -7.16 4.90 -8.31
N GLN A 140 -8.01 4.05 -7.74
CA GLN A 140 -7.75 3.38 -6.48
C GLN A 140 -8.52 2.08 -6.40
N VAL A 141 -7.89 1.08 -5.83
CA VAL A 141 -8.51 -0.19 -5.45
C VAL A 141 -8.10 -0.56 -4.03
N LYS A 142 -9.01 -1.12 -3.26
CA LYS A 142 -8.73 -1.78 -1.99
C LYS A 142 -8.99 -3.27 -2.17
N ILE A 143 -7.95 -4.07 -1.97
CA ILE A 143 -7.96 -5.53 -2.12
C ILE A 143 -7.68 -6.19 -0.79
N ARG A 144 -8.22 -7.39 -0.60
CA ARG A 144 -7.80 -8.34 0.42
C ARG A 144 -7.08 -9.48 -0.29
N LEU A 145 -5.92 -9.87 0.23
CA LEU A 145 -5.13 -10.91 -0.36
C LEU A 145 -4.47 -11.81 0.69
N GLU A 146 -4.07 -12.99 0.24
CA GLU A 146 -3.27 -13.95 0.99
C GLU A 146 -1.95 -14.20 0.25
N TYR A 147 -0.89 -14.37 0.99
CA TYR A 147 0.42 -14.65 0.43
C TYR A 147 1.23 -15.55 1.36
N ASP A 148 1.46 -16.80 0.94
CA ASP A 148 2.18 -17.81 1.73
C ASP A 148 1.53 -17.99 3.12
N VAL A 149 2.23 -17.64 4.18
CA VAL A 149 1.74 -17.69 5.57
C VAL A 149 1.01 -16.43 6.02
N HIS A 150 0.91 -15.44 5.16
CA HIS A 150 0.32 -14.13 5.45
C HIS A 150 -1.12 -14.09 4.96
N GLN A 151 -2.07 -13.84 5.86
CA GLN A 151 -3.50 -13.81 5.59
C GLN A 151 -4.11 -12.46 5.90
N ASN A 152 -5.29 -12.18 5.33
CA ASN A 152 -6.03 -10.94 5.53
C ASN A 152 -5.20 -9.66 5.29
N LEU A 153 -4.30 -9.68 4.33
CA LEU A 153 -3.57 -8.49 3.91
C LEU A 153 -4.51 -7.57 3.15
N GLU A 154 -4.97 -6.51 3.80
CA GLU A 154 -5.77 -5.49 3.13
C GLU A 154 -4.89 -4.34 2.66
N LEU A 155 -4.80 -4.18 1.35
CA LEU A 155 -4.02 -3.14 0.69
C LEU A 155 -4.93 -2.20 -0.09
N LYS A 156 -4.75 -0.91 0.11
CA LYS A 156 -5.32 0.13 -0.73
C LYS A 156 -4.23 0.70 -1.61
N ILE A 157 -4.39 0.53 -2.89
CA ILE A 157 -3.40 0.87 -3.93
C ILE A 157 -3.95 2.02 -4.77
N ASP A 158 -3.17 3.08 -4.96
CA ASP A 158 -3.57 4.29 -5.67
C ASP A 158 -2.59 4.62 -6.79
N THR A 159 -3.10 5.14 -7.92
CA THR A 159 -2.29 5.56 -9.06
C THR A 159 -1.31 6.70 -8.76
N ASN A 160 -1.42 7.35 -7.61
CA ASN A 160 -0.45 8.34 -7.13
C ASN A 160 0.71 7.73 -6.32
N ASN A 161 0.92 6.41 -6.40
CA ASN A 161 1.91 5.67 -5.61
C ASN A 161 1.68 5.72 -4.10
N THR A 162 0.46 5.92 -3.65
CA THR A 162 0.09 5.81 -2.25
C THR A 162 -0.41 4.39 -1.98
N ILE A 163 0.13 3.77 -0.95
CA ILE A 163 -0.26 2.44 -0.50
C ILE A 163 -0.62 2.54 0.97
N GLU A 164 -1.83 2.15 1.31
CA GLU A 164 -2.27 2.03 2.69
C GLU A 164 -2.40 0.54 3.04
N ILE A 165 -1.91 0.17 4.22
CA ILE A 165 -1.95 -1.19 4.75
C ILE A 165 -2.84 -1.16 5.98
N SER A 166 -3.86 -2.03 6.03
CA SER A 166 -4.72 -2.19 7.21
C SER A 166 -4.05 -3.16 8.18
N ILE A 167 -3.19 -2.63 9.04
CA ILE A 167 -2.33 -3.41 9.96
C ILE A 167 -3.16 -4.24 10.95
N ASP A 168 -4.29 -3.69 11.41
CA ASP A 168 -5.23 -4.29 12.37
C ASP A 168 -5.97 -5.53 11.83
N LYS A 169 -5.97 -5.72 10.52
CA LYS A 169 -6.62 -6.85 9.85
C LYS A 169 -5.69 -8.01 9.56
N TYR A 170 -4.42 -7.74 9.53
CA TYR A 170 -3.39 -8.71 9.15
C TYR A 170 -3.33 -9.89 10.11
N LEU A 171 -3.24 -11.09 9.55
CA LEU A 171 -2.97 -12.33 10.27
C LEU A 171 -1.72 -12.98 9.67
N GLY A 172 -0.79 -13.43 10.51
CA GLY A 172 0.42 -14.11 10.05
C GLY A 172 1.64 -13.83 10.92
N SER A 173 2.81 -14.15 10.41
CA SER A 173 4.08 -14.11 11.16
C SER A 173 4.48 -12.73 11.69
N TYR A 174 3.88 -11.66 11.19
CA TYR A 174 4.17 -10.27 11.59
C TYR A 174 2.98 -9.62 12.30
N SER A 175 2.07 -10.41 12.89
CA SER A 175 0.98 -9.88 13.71
C SER A 175 1.49 -9.49 15.10
N ASN A 176 1.00 -8.36 15.60
CA ASN A 176 1.16 -7.94 16.99
C ASN A 176 -0.02 -8.46 17.82
N ASP A 177 -0.18 -9.75 17.91
CA ASP A 177 -1.23 -10.34 18.73
C ASP A 177 -0.74 -10.40 20.20
N GLU A 178 -1.30 -9.52 21.03
CA GLU A 178 -0.96 -9.44 22.46
C GLU A 178 -1.38 -10.72 23.21
N ASP A 179 -2.29 -11.49 22.65
CA ASP A 179 -2.77 -12.76 23.20
C ASP A 179 -1.80 -13.94 22.91
N LEU A 180 -0.76 -13.73 22.10
CA LEU A 180 0.24 -14.75 21.86
C LEU A 180 1.11 -14.98 23.10
N PRO A 181 1.36 -16.25 23.49
CA PRO A 181 2.07 -16.58 24.72
C PRO A 181 3.52 -16.07 24.79
N ASN A 182 4.07 -15.58 23.69
CA ASN A 182 5.43 -15.02 23.60
C ASN A 182 5.43 -13.53 23.20
N TYR A 183 4.30 -12.83 23.30
CA TYR A 183 4.25 -11.40 23.00
C TYR A 183 5.25 -10.63 23.88
N SER A 184 6.06 -9.80 23.23
CA SER A 184 6.96 -8.86 23.89
C SER A 184 6.61 -7.45 23.43
N PRO A 185 6.51 -6.46 24.34
CA PRO A 185 6.30 -5.06 23.98
C PRO A 185 7.37 -4.49 23.04
N THR A 186 8.51 -5.19 22.90
CA THR A 186 9.57 -4.84 21.96
C THR A 186 9.26 -5.28 20.53
N ASP A 187 8.22 -6.09 20.32
CA ASP A 187 7.84 -6.64 19.01
C ASP A 187 7.06 -5.64 18.13
N GLY A 188 6.89 -4.42 18.58
CA GLY A 188 6.30 -3.32 17.77
C GLY A 188 6.97 -3.09 16.41
N HIS A 189 8.21 -3.60 16.23
CA HIS A 189 8.88 -3.60 14.93
C HIS A 189 8.24 -4.56 13.91
N LEU A 190 7.45 -5.56 14.33
CA LEU A 190 6.76 -6.48 13.44
C LEU A 190 5.83 -5.76 12.46
N ILE A 191 5.24 -4.64 12.88
CA ILE A 191 4.45 -3.78 12.00
C ILE A 191 5.30 -3.31 10.80
N PHE A 192 6.57 -2.98 11.01
CA PHE A 192 7.44 -2.52 9.93
C PHE A 192 7.77 -3.64 8.93
N LEU A 193 7.77 -4.91 9.37
CA LEU A 193 7.93 -6.06 8.49
C LEU A 193 6.75 -6.22 7.53
N GLN A 194 5.52 -5.84 7.92
CA GLN A 194 4.38 -5.82 7.00
C GLN A 194 4.59 -4.80 5.87
N TYR A 195 5.14 -3.64 6.15
CA TYR A 195 5.50 -2.66 5.11
C TYR A 195 6.57 -3.20 4.17
N LEU A 196 7.62 -3.82 4.72
CA LEU A 196 8.68 -4.42 3.91
C LEU A 196 8.15 -5.58 3.05
N LEU A 197 7.27 -6.43 3.59
CA LEU A 197 6.58 -7.47 2.83
C LEU A 197 5.86 -6.88 1.61
N VAL A 198 5.09 -5.82 1.82
CA VAL A 198 4.33 -5.18 0.73
C VAL A 198 5.26 -4.56 -0.30
N TYR A 199 6.23 -3.76 0.11
CA TYR A 199 7.07 -3.00 -0.82
C TYR A 199 8.17 -3.83 -1.48
N CYS A 200 8.73 -4.84 -0.78
CA CYS A 200 9.84 -5.63 -1.30
C CYS A 200 9.40 -6.93 -2.01
N GLU A 201 8.23 -7.47 -1.67
CA GLU A 201 7.75 -8.73 -2.25
C GLU A 201 6.42 -8.53 -3.01
N LEU A 202 5.35 -8.11 -2.35
CA LEU A 202 4.01 -8.16 -2.95
C LEU A 202 3.85 -7.24 -4.16
N LEU A 203 4.27 -5.99 -4.08
CA LEU A 203 4.14 -5.07 -5.22
C LEU A 203 4.94 -5.51 -6.45
N PRO A 204 6.21 -5.95 -6.31
CA PRO A 204 6.93 -6.54 -7.42
C PRO A 204 6.23 -7.75 -8.04
N ILE A 205 5.70 -8.68 -7.20
CA ILE A 205 4.99 -9.87 -7.68
C ILE A 205 3.70 -9.49 -8.41
N ILE A 206 2.88 -8.61 -7.85
CA ILE A 206 1.62 -8.16 -8.48
C ILE A 206 1.92 -7.49 -9.82
N ARG A 207 2.99 -6.69 -9.90
CA ARG A 207 3.38 -6.04 -11.14
C ARG A 207 3.86 -7.05 -12.18
N GLN A 208 4.68 -8.02 -11.78
CA GLN A 208 5.12 -9.09 -12.68
C GLN A 208 3.92 -9.90 -13.19
N TRP A 209 3.00 -10.27 -12.32
CA TRP A 209 1.79 -10.97 -12.70
C TRP A 209 0.95 -10.18 -13.72
N PHE A 210 0.79 -8.87 -13.51
CA PHE A 210 0.13 -7.99 -14.47
C PHE A 210 0.83 -7.98 -15.84
N GLU A 211 2.16 -7.81 -15.86
CA GLU A 211 2.96 -7.80 -17.08
C GLU A 211 2.82 -9.14 -17.83
N GLU A 212 2.94 -10.28 -17.15
CA GLU A 212 2.78 -11.62 -17.76
C GLU A 212 1.36 -11.92 -18.27
N SER A 213 0.34 -11.29 -17.70
CA SER A 213 -1.06 -11.49 -18.09
C SER A 213 -1.49 -10.62 -19.26
N THR A 214 -0.70 -9.62 -19.63
CA THR A 214 -1.04 -8.63 -20.67
C THR A 214 -0.19 -8.73 -21.92
N ASP A 215 0.87 -9.57 -21.91
CA ASP A 215 1.65 -9.98 -23.07
C ASP A 215 0.98 -11.15 -23.83
#